data_f27bef8597c86459948e44bd1b5028f8
#
_entry.id   f27bef8597c86459948e44bd1b5028f8
#
_cell.length_a   1.000
_cell.length_b   1.000
_cell.length_c   1.000
_cell.angle_alpha   90.00
_cell.angle_beta   90.00
_cell.angle_gamma   90.00
#
_symmetry.space_group_name_H-M   'P 1'
#
loop_
_entity.id
_entity.type
_entity.pdbx_description
1 polymer ?
#
loop_
_entity_poly.entity_id
_entity_poly.type
_entity_poly.pdbx_seq_one_letter_code
_entity_poly.pdbx_strand_id
1 'polypeptide(L)'
;MAFAEVSTYSNSSGSGVGSLTVTVSGAVANNLLVGQITVRNGGDAFTTPTGWTLIDTHSTGAFGYATYYRIASGTSADDAAFSWTDNGTCYAAVVEYSGNATSSVLVQSSEKTSDLGSTVTTHTTNSLTPTAGNLLLAALAVLHNAGWNTPASQTTTVSSPFSLSDENTTASGSQPYAAIAYYETPDTTTRAATFTTNDAGSEPASVIMEFAAAAGGITGTGAITEGADTSAGSGAIFSYI
;
A
#
# COMPACT_ATOMS: atom_id res chain seq x y z
N MET A 1 -1.40 -13.73 -13.21
CA MET A 1 -0.05 -13.10 -13.26
C MET A 1 0.39 -12.93 -11.81
N ALA A 2 1.66 -13.11 -11.50
CA ALA A 2 2.19 -12.77 -10.18
C ALA A 2 2.27 -11.26 -10.03
N PHE A 3 2.11 -10.74 -8.82
CA PHE A 3 2.42 -9.35 -8.51
C PHE A 3 3.94 -9.12 -8.58
N ALA A 4 4.32 -7.91 -8.92
CA ALA A 4 5.70 -7.47 -8.78
C ALA A 4 5.71 -5.97 -8.44
N GLU A 5 6.56 -5.59 -7.48
CA GLU A 5 6.87 -4.18 -7.24
C GLU A 5 7.60 -3.62 -8.48
N VAL A 6 7.15 -2.45 -8.93
CA VAL A 6 7.68 -1.79 -10.14
C VAL A 6 8.51 -0.58 -9.77
N SER A 7 7.98 0.29 -8.91
CA SER A 7 8.63 1.55 -8.54
C SER A 7 8.10 2.10 -7.22
N THR A 8 8.89 2.97 -6.59
CA THR A 8 8.48 3.76 -5.44
C THR A 8 8.72 5.24 -5.70
N TYR A 9 7.81 6.08 -5.19
CA TYR A 9 7.84 7.53 -5.31
C TYR A 9 7.59 8.12 -3.93
N SER A 10 8.35 9.11 -3.52
CA SER A 10 8.12 9.75 -2.22
C SER A 10 8.41 11.23 -2.21
N ASN A 11 7.84 11.92 -1.24
CA ASN A 11 8.09 13.33 -0.97
C ASN A 11 7.88 13.62 0.53
N SER A 12 8.50 14.69 1.01
CA SER A 12 8.39 15.08 2.41
C SER A 12 8.48 16.59 2.60
N SER A 13 7.94 17.09 3.72
CA SER A 13 8.13 18.48 4.16
C SER A 13 8.46 18.52 5.64
N GLY A 14 9.60 19.10 5.98
CA GLY A 14 10.01 19.43 7.35
C GLY A 14 9.40 20.73 7.89
N SER A 15 8.72 21.48 7.04
CA SER A 15 7.97 22.70 7.40
C SER A 15 6.49 22.37 7.51
N GLY A 16 5.76 23.11 8.35
CA GLY A 16 4.30 22.98 8.44
C GLY A 16 3.64 23.36 7.11
N VAL A 17 3.01 22.42 6.44
CA VAL A 17 2.24 22.59 5.20
C VAL A 17 0.89 21.91 5.31
N GLY A 18 -0.10 22.38 4.55
CA GLY A 18 -1.45 21.78 4.49
C GLY A 18 -1.64 20.86 3.27
N SER A 19 -0.59 20.67 2.47
CA SER A 19 -0.64 19.77 1.31
C SER A 19 0.76 19.30 0.90
N LEU A 20 0.81 18.15 0.25
CA LEU A 20 2.04 17.57 -0.33
C LEU A 20 1.68 16.80 -1.60
N THR A 21 2.43 16.99 -2.66
CA THR A 21 2.26 16.21 -3.88
C THR A 21 3.41 15.23 -4.03
N VAL A 22 3.09 13.96 -4.23
CA VAL A 22 4.04 12.95 -4.71
C VAL A 22 3.88 12.84 -6.22
N THR A 23 4.92 13.20 -6.95
CA THR A 23 4.95 13.08 -8.42
C THR A 23 5.21 11.64 -8.80
N VAL A 24 4.25 11.05 -9.51
CA VAL A 24 4.31 9.65 -9.99
C VAL A 24 4.67 9.66 -11.48
N SER A 25 5.97 9.76 -11.76
CA SER A 25 6.47 9.84 -13.13
C SER A 25 6.78 8.46 -13.71
N GLY A 26 6.19 8.15 -14.85
CA GLY A 26 6.48 6.91 -15.58
C GLY A 26 5.73 5.67 -15.08
N ALA A 27 4.71 5.84 -14.24
CA ALA A 27 3.83 4.74 -13.88
C ALA A 27 3.23 4.06 -15.12
N VAL A 28 3.16 2.75 -15.09
CA VAL A 28 2.62 1.96 -16.20
C VAL A 28 1.11 1.89 -16.08
N ALA A 29 0.39 2.21 -17.17
CA ALA A 29 -1.06 2.14 -17.19
C ALA A 29 -1.57 0.75 -16.79
N ASN A 30 -2.63 0.74 -15.99
CA ASN A 30 -3.27 -0.43 -15.38
C ASN A 30 -2.51 -1.06 -14.18
N ASN A 31 -1.35 -0.57 -13.79
CA ASN A 31 -0.72 -0.97 -12.55
C ASN A 31 -1.49 -0.42 -11.33
N LEU A 32 -1.34 -1.10 -10.20
CA LEU A 32 -1.86 -0.65 -8.91
C LEU A 32 -0.87 0.38 -8.31
N LEU A 33 -1.39 1.54 -7.94
CA LEU A 33 -0.68 2.51 -7.11
C LEU A 33 -1.29 2.49 -5.70
N VAL A 34 -0.45 2.39 -4.68
CA VAL A 34 -0.86 2.54 -3.27
C VAL A 34 -0.09 3.68 -2.65
N GLY A 35 -0.82 4.68 -2.17
CA GLY A 35 -0.27 5.90 -1.59
C GLY A 35 -0.56 6.00 -0.10
N GLN A 36 0.44 6.42 0.69
CA GLN A 36 0.29 6.75 2.10
C GLN A 36 0.80 8.16 2.36
N ILE A 37 0.06 8.92 3.16
CA ILE A 37 0.49 10.20 3.75
C ILE A 37 0.46 10.07 5.27
N THR A 38 1.49 10.59 5.92
CA THR A 38 1.60 10.68 7.37
C THR A 38 1.94 12.12 7.75
N VAL A 39 1.19 12.70 8.70
CA VAL A 39 1.31 14.10 9.10
C VAL A 39 1.47 14.21 10.61
N ARG A 40 2.38 15.05 11.06
CA ARG A 40 2.56 15.45 12.46
C ARG A 40 2.12 16.87 12.69
N ASN A 41 1.45 17.15 13.81
CA ASN A 41 0.90 18.46 14.21
C ASN A 41 -0.12 19.01 13.20
N GLY A 42 -1.01 18.16 12.73
CA GLY A 42 -2.03 18.45 11.74
C GLY A 42 -2.64 17.16 11.22
N GLY A 43 -3.46 17.24 10.19
CA GLY A 43 -4.00 16.05 9.55
C GLY A 43 -5.32 15.59 10.16
N ASP A 44 -6.12 16.51 10.72
CA ASP A 44 -7.42 16.17 11.31
C ASP A 44 -8.46 15.73 10.27
N ALA A 45 -8.36 16.23 9.05
CA ALA A 45 -9.21 15.80 7.95
C ALA A 45 -8.42 15.76 6.65
N PHE A 46 -8.28 14.56 6.10
CA PHE A 46 -7.63 14.33 4.81
C PHE A 46 -8.63 14.47 3.68
N THR A 47 -8.23 15.17 2.62
CA THR A 47 -8.99 15.22 1.37
C THR A 47 -8.46 14.15 0.42
N THR A 48 -9.36 13.31 -0.09
CA THR A 48 -8.99 12.28 -1.07
C THR A 48 -8.50 12.92 -2.36
N PRO A 49 -7.29 12.62 -2.84
CA PRO A 49 -6.79 13.14 -4.10
C PRO A 49 -7.70 12.71 -5.27
N THR A 50 -7.80 13.55 -6.29
CA THR A 50 -8.66 13.27 -7.45
C THR A 50 -8.25 11.97 -8.14
N GLY A 51 -9.21 11.06 -8.34
CA GLY A 51 -9.00 9.76 -8.98
C GLY A 51 -8.38 8.68 -8.08
N TRP A 52 -8.12 9.00 -6.81
CA TRP A 52 -7.72 8.03 -5.80
C TRP A 52 -8.93 7.55 -5.00
N THR A 53 -8.83 6.40 -4.37
CA THR A 53 -9.83 5.83 -3.47
C THR A 53 -9.21 5.70 -2.09
N LEU A 54 -9.89 6.25 -1.07
CA LEU A 54 -9.49 6.11 0.32
C LEU A 54 -9.66 4.64 0.77
N ILE A 55 -8.63 4.09 1.40
CA ILE A 55 -8.67 2.78 2.06
C ILE A 55 -8.94 2.96 3.54
N ASP A 56 -8.14 3.83 4.16
CA ASP A 56 -8.15 4.04 5.60
C ASP A 56 -7.58 5.40 5.98
N THR A 57 -8.04 5.95 7.11
CA THR A 57 -7.56 7.21 7.66
C THR A 57 -7.75 7.28 9.16
N HIS A 58 -6.77 7.83 9.85
CA HIS A 58 -6.82 8.07 11.29
C HIS A 58 -6.21 9.42 11.64
N SER A 59 -6.73 10.05 12.71
CA SER A 59 -6.21 11.31 13.26
C SER A 59 -6.43 11.39 14.76
N THR A 60 -5.43 11.94 15.47
CA THR A 60 -5.47 12.28 16.89
C THR A 60 -5.33 13.79 17.13
N GLY A 61 -5.30 14.62 16.11
CA GLY A 61 -4.97 16.03 16.18
C GLY A 61 -3.47 16.33 16.30
N ALA A 62 -2.70 15.47 16.95
CA ALA A 62 -1.23 15.57 16.99
C ALA A 62 -0.56 14.79 15.86
N PHE A 63 -1.26 13.81 15.32
CA PHE A 63 -0.79 12.88 14.31
C PHE A 63 -1.96 12.39 13.46
N GLY A 64 -1.73 12.24 12.19
CA GLY A 64 -2.69 11.64 11.28
C GLY A 64 -2.02 10.91 10.13
N TYR A 65 -2.73 9.94 9.57
CA TYR A 65 -2.36 9.28 8.33
C TYR A 65 -3.58 8.98 7.47
N ALA A 66 -3.35 8.81 6.18
CA ALA A 66 -4.34 8.28 5.26
C ALA A 66 -3.67 7.41 4.21
N THR A 67 -4.33 6.33 3.83
CA THR A 67 -3.87 5.37 2.83
C THR A 67 -4.89 5.29 1.69
N TYR A 68 -4.41 5.33 0.47
CA TYR A 68 -5.21 5.39 -0.74
C TYR A 68 -4.72 4.40 -1.78
N TYR A 69 -5.57 4.10 -2.76
CA TYR A 69 -5.15 3.39 -3.97
C TYR A 69 -5.78 3.97 -5.21
N ARG A 70 -5.18 3.70 -6.36
CA ARG A 70 -5.77 3.89 -7.69
C ARG A 70 -5.17 2.91 -8.69
N ILE A 71 -5.84 2.76 -9.83
CA ILE A 71 -5.26 2.12 -10.99
C ILE A 71 -4.60 3.19 -11.85
N ALA A 72 -3.33 3.00 -12.15
CA ALA A 72 -2.53 3.96 -12.91
C ALA A 72 -3.10 4.21 -14.29
N SER A 73 -3.11 5.46 -14.70
CA SER A 73 -3.45 5.90 -16.06
C SER A 73 -2.23 5.97 -16.98
N GLY A 74 -1.02 5.97 -16.40
CA GLY A 74 0.24 6.18 -17.12
C GLY A 74 0.47 7.64 -17.50
N THR A 75 -0.15 8.58 -16.79
CA THR A 75 -0.06 10.02 -17.04
C THR A 75 0.19 10.81 -15.75
N SER A 76 0.44 12.10 -15.83
CA SER A 76 0.54 12.98 -14.64
C SER A 76 -0.76 13.05 -13.81
N ALA A 77 -1.89 12.51 -14.29
CA ALA A 77 -3.08 12.33 -13.48
C ALA A 77 -2.87 11.33 -12.32
N ASP A 78 -1.79 10.57 -12.33
CA ASP A 78 -1.42 9.62 -11.29
C ASP A 78 -0.72 10.28 -10.10
N ASP A 79 -0.30 11.56 -10.23
CA ASP A 79 0.27 12.31 -9.11
C ASP A 79 -0.68 12.33 -7.92
N ALA A 80 -0.13 12.06 -6.74
CA ALA A 80 -0.89 12.04 -5.49
C ALA A 80 -0.80 13.40 -4.80
N ALA A 81 -1.80 14.26 -5.05
CA ALA A 81 -1.92 15.57 -4.41
C ALA A 81 -2.67 15.45 -3.07
N PHE A 82 -1.97 15.04 -2.03
CA PHE A 82 -2.52 14.93 -0.67
C PHE A 82 -2.76 16.31 -0.08
N SER A 83 -3.89 16.48 0.62
CA SER A 83 -4.18 17.69 1.40
C SER A 83 -4.95 17.34 2.68
N TRP A 84 -4.78 18.18 3.71
CA TRP A 84 -5.39 18.02 5.02
C TRP A 84 -5.67 19.37 5.66
N THR A 85 -6.48 19.39 6.74
CA THR A 85 -6.65 20.58 7.57
C THR A 85 -5.43 20.78 8.47
N ASP A 86 -5.14 22.02 8.82
CA ASP A 86 -3.97 22.44 9.59
C ASP A 86 -2.63 22.23 8.90
N ASN A 87 -1.59 22.85 9.43
CA ASN A 87 -0.25 22.76 8.89
C ASN A 87 0.59 21.78 9.71
N GLY A 88 1.09 20.74 9.09
CA GLY A 88 1.92 19.73 9.70
C GLY A 88 3.20 19.42 8.93
N THR A 89 4.18 18.86 9.59
CA THR A 89 5.30 18.20 8.92
C THR A 89 4.84 16.84 8.42
N CYS A 90 5.29 16.41 7.25
CA CYS A 90 4.71 15.25 6.61
C CYS A 90 5.71 14.44 5.79
N TYR A 91 5.35 13.17 5.58
CA TYR A 91 5.95 12.27 4.61
C TYR A 91 4.86 11.56 3.84
N ALA A 92 5.06 11.40 2.54
CA ALA A 92 4.19 10.60 1.69
C ALA A 92 4.97 9.73 0.73
N ALA A 93 4.46 8.52 0.50
CA ALA A 93 4.99 7.58 -0.47
C ALA A 93 3.88 7.02 -1.35
N VAL A 94 4.23 6.66 -2.58
CA VAL A 94 3.40 5.90 -3.50
C VAL A 94 4.24 4.73 -4.00
N VAL A 95 3.71 3.51 -3.91
CA VAL A 95 4.35 2.30 -4.43
C VAL A 95 3.52 1.75 -5.57
N GLU A 96 4.19 1.34 -6.64
CA GLU A 96 3.59 0.80 -7.85
C GLU A 96 3.78 -0.71 -7.94
N TYR A 97 2.69 -1.42 -8.20
CA TYR A 97 2.68 -2.88 -8.40
C TYR A 97 2.02 -3.23 -9.73
N SER A 98 2.61 -4.20 -10.44
CA SER A 98 1.99 -4.87 -11.58
C SER A 98 1.31 -6.17 -11.15
N GLY A 99 0.47 -6.74 -12.03
CA GLY A 99 -0.18 -8.03 -11.78
C GLY A 99 -1.54 -7.96 -11.09
N ASN A 100 -2.03 -6.76 -10.79
CA ASN A 100 -3.32 -6.50 -10.16
C ASN A 100 -4.52 -6.65 -11.13
N ALA A 101 -5.69 -6.94 -10.57
CA ALA A 101 -6.96 -6.72 -11.26
C ALA A 101 -7.18 -5.24 -11.54
N THR A 102 -7.95 -4.90 -12.57
CA THR A 102 -8.30 -3.51 -12.92
C THR A 102 -9.71 -3.12 -12.48
N SER A 103 -10.44 -4.06 -11.89
CA SER A 103 -11.75 -3.84 -11.27
C SER A 103 -11.85 -4.65 -9.99
N SER A 104 -12.61 -4.17 -9.00
CA SER A 104 -12.73 -4.78 -7.67
C SER A 104 -11.36 -5.07 -7.05
N VAL A 105 -10.47 -4.09 -7.12
CA VAL A 105 -9.04 -4.24 -6.85
C VAL A 105 -8.77 -4.45 -5.37
N LEU A 106 -9.37 -3.63 -4.50
CA LEU A 106 -9.30 -3.79 -3.05
C LEU A 106 -10.28 -4.88 -2.61
N VAL A 107 -9.79 -5.93 -1.97
CA VAL A 107 -10.58 -7.07 -1.49
C VAL A 107 -11.03 -6.83 -0.05
N GLN A 108 -10.07 -6.50 0.83
CA GLN A 108 -10.32 -6.22 2.23
C GLN A 108 -9.19 -5.37 2.84
N SER A 109 -9.49 -4.73 3.97
CA SER A 109 -8.49 -4.00 4.76
C SER A 109 -8.84 -4.08 6.24
N SER A 110 -7.84 -3.90 7.10
CA SER A 110 -8.03 -3.84 8.56
C SER A 110 -7.03 -2.88 9.18
N GLU A 111 -7.57 -1.85 9.84
CA GLU A 111 -6.81 -0.85 10.59
C GLU A 111 -6.47 -1.36 11.98
N LYS A 112 -5.31 -0.95 12.50
CA LYS A 112 -4.93 -1.10 13.90
C LYS A 112 -4.42 0.23 14.46
N THR A 113 -5.14 0.74 15.46
CA THR A 113 -4.83 1.96 16.21
C THR A 113 -4.71 1.72 17.72
N SER A 114 -4.75 0.44 18.16
CA SER A 114 -4.76 0.09 19.58
C SER A 114 -3.49 0.45 20.34
N ASP A 115 -2.39 0.75 19.63
CA ASP A 115 -1.11 1.11 20.22
C ASP A 115 -0.92 2.63 20.35
N LEU A 116 -1.96 3.42 19.97
CA LEU A 116 -1.96 4.88 20.14
C LEU A 116 -1.75 5.26 21.62
N GLY A 117 -0.88 6.24 21.85
CA GLY A 117 -0.46 6.64 23.21
C GLY A 117 0.65 5.78 23.81
N SER A 118 1.08 4.73 23.13
CA SER A 118 2.20 3.88 23.55
C SER A 118 3.50 4.29 22.84
N THR A 119 4.63 4.05 23.50
CA THR A 119 5.96 4.18 22.91
C THR A 119 6.52 2.80 22.67
N VAL A 120 6.61 2.39 21.41
CA VAL A 120 7.01 1.02 21.05
C VAL A 120 8.04 1.02 19.92
N THR A 121 8.92 0.03 19.93
CA THR A 121 9.84 -0.26 18.81
C THR A 121 9.28 -1.33 17.87
N THR A 122 8.24 -2.03 18.29
CA THR A 122 7.63 -3.12 17.51
C THR A 122 6.13 -2.91 17.43
N HIS A 123 5.61 -2.89 16.21
CA HIS A 123 4.19 -2.75 15.93
C HIS A 123 3.73 -3.86 14.97
N THR A 124 2.69 -4.60 15.38
CA THR A 124 2.11 -5.67 14.56
C THR A 124 0.73 -5.24 14.09
N THR A 125 0.48 -5.31 12.77
CA THR A 125 -0.85 -5.02 12.18
C THR A 125 -1.92 -5.98 12.71
N ASN A 126 -3.18 -5.69 12.44
CA ASN A 126 -4.20 -6.73 12.50
C ASN A 126 -3.88 -7.86 11.52
N SER A 127 -4.56 -8.99 11.64
CA SER A 127 -4.39 -10.14 10.76
C SER A 127 -5.43 -10.13 9.64
N LEU A 128 -5.02 -10.55 8.44
CA LEU A 128 -5.93 -10.88 7.34
C LEU A 128 -5.70 -12.33 6.89
N THR A 129 -6.78 -12.97 6.43
CA THR A 129 -6.72 -14.26 5.73
C THR A 129 -6.88 -13.97 4.24
N PRO A 130 -5.80 -14.02 3.45
CA PRO A 130 -5.84 -13.63 2.05
C PRO A 130 -6.40 -14.72 1.16
N THR A 131 -6.76 -14.33 -0.05
CA THR A 131 -6.97 -15.26 -1.17
C THR A 131 -5.63 -15.59 -1.81
N ALA A 132 -5.39 -16.85 -2.13
CA ALA A 132 -4.16 -17.28 -2.79
C ALA A 132 -3.96 -16.54 -4.13
N GLY A 133 -2.75 -16.05 -4.36
CA GLY A 133 -2.39 -15.27 -5.55
C GLY A 133 -2.60 -13.76 -5.43
N ASN A 134 -3.25 -13.29 -4.37
CA ASN A 134 -3.43 -11.86 -4.12
C ASN A 134 -2.18 -11.23 -3.48
N LEU A 135 -2.16 -9.90 -3.44
CA LEU A 135 -1.12 -9.11 -2.78
C LEU A 135 -1.62 -8.64 -1.42
N LEU A 136 -0.87 -8.92 -0.36
CA LEU A 136 -1.01 -8.23 0.92
C LEU A 136 -0.03 -7.05 0.97
N LEU A 137 -0.55 -5.89 1.38
CA LEU A 137 0.24 -4.73 1.74
C LEU A 137 -0.01 -4.38 3.19
N ALA A 138 1.03 -3.94 3.87
CA ALA A 138 0.95 -3.39 5.21
C ALA A 138 1.60 -2.00 5.21
N ALA A 139 0.89 -1.01 5.75
CA ALA A 139 1.40 0.34 5.88
C ALA A 139 1.45 0.73 7.36
N LEU A 140 2.61 1.22 7.80
CA LEU A 140 2.87 1.72 9.14
C LEU A 140 3.00 3.24 9.10
N ALA A 141 2.40 3.91 10.06
CA ALA A 141 2.57 5.33 10.34
C ALA A 141 2.89 5.52 11.83
N VAL A 142 3.89 6.33 12.15
CA VAL A 142 4.36 6.55 13.53
C VAL A 142 4.62 8.02 13.77
N LEU A 143 4.13 8.55 14.88
CA LEU A 143 4.53 9.86 15.36
C LEU A 143 5.94 9.79 15.96
N HIS A 144 6.79 10.68 15.53
CA HIS A 144 8.13 10.83 16.09
C HIS A 144 8.11 11.60 17.42
N ASN A 145 8.66 11.05 18.47
CA ASN A 145 8.76 11.74 19.76
C ASN A 145 9.80 12.88 19.71
N ALA A 146 9.53 13.97 20.44
CA ALA A 146 10.32 15.22 20.43
C ALA A 146 11.76 15.13 20.99
N GLY A 147 12.33 13.95 21.09
CA GLY A 147 13.73 13.73 21.51
C GLY A 147 14.59 13.06 20.45
N TRP A 148 14.07 12.77 19.29
CA TRP A 148 14.79 12.07 18.23
C TRP A 148 15.58 13.08 17.38
N ASN A 149 16.87 13.04 17.53
CA ASN A 149 17.75 14.09 17.01
C ASN A 149 18.19 13.92 15.57
N THR A 150 17.93 12.77 14.93
CA THR A 150 18.30 12.57 13.52
C THR A 150 17.54 11.41 12.89
N PRO A 151 16.57 11.66 12.02
CA PRO A 151 15.90 10.61 11.24
C PRO A 151 16.80 9.88 10.23
N ALA A 152 17.94 10.44 9.91
CA ALA A 152 18.91 9.82 8.99
C ALA A 152 19.43 8.43 9.43
N SER A 153 19.00 7.94 10.58
CA SER A 153 19.35 6.62 11.09
C SER A 153 18.15 5.72 11.39
N GLN A 154 16.94 6.13 11.02
CA GLN A 154 15.78 5.24 11.17
C GLN A 154 15.87 4.11 10.18
N THR A 155 15.82 2.90 10.69
CA THR A 155 15.71 1.68 9.89
C THR A 155 14.52 0.89 10.39
N THR A 156 13.76 0.36 9.45
CA THR A 156 12.67 -0.55 9.73
C THR A 156 13.01 -1.92 9.20
N THR A 157 12.71 -2.92 9.97
CA THR A 157 12.62 -4.29 9.48
C THR A 157 11.17 -4.75 9.55
N VAL A 158 10.78 -5.61 8.65
CA VAL A 158 9.45 -6.24 8.66
C VAL A 158 9.61 -7.74 8.81
N SER A 159 8.67 -8.36 9.53
CA SER A 159 8.69 -9.82 9.72
C SER A 159 8.48 -10.58 8.41
N SER A 160 9.21 -11.69 8.25
CA SER A 160 8.91 -12.65 7.17
C SER A 160 7.44 -13.12 7.29
N PRO A 161 6.71 -13.28 6.16
CA PRO A 161 7.22 -13.27 4.78
C PRO A 161 7.16 -11.89 4.08
N PHE A 162 6.85 -10.81 4.78
CA PHE A 162 6.78 -9.48 4.17
C PHE A 162 8.16 -8.96 3.77
N SER A 163 8.20 -8.21 2.68
CA SER A 163 9.34 -7.42 2.22
C SER A 163 9.04 -5.94 2.31
N LEU A 164 10.01 -5.12 2.67
CA LEU A 164 9.85 -3.67 2.74
C LEU A 164 9.91 -3.08 1.32
N SER A 165 8.91 -2.27 0.96
CA SER A 165 8.87 -1.52 -0.31
C SER A 165 9.41 -0.11 -0.17
N ASP A 166 8.99 0.59 0.90
CA ASP A 166 9.38 1.98 1.14
C ASP A 166 9.45 2.27 2.63
N GLU A 167 10.35 3.17 3.00
CA GLU A 167 10.46 3.74 4.33
C GLU A 167 10.99 5.18 4.29
N ASN A 168 10.59 6.01 5.23
CA ASN A 168 11.12 7.36 5.36
C ASN A 168 12.48 7.36 6.06
N THR A 169 13.56 7.26 5.29
CA THR A 169 14.94 7.31 5.81
C THR A 169 15.54 8.73 5.84
N THR A 170 14.88 9.72 5.22
CA THR A 170 15.43 11.06 4.99
C THR A 170 14.80 12.14 5.85
N ALA A 171 13.89 11.79 6.75
CA ALA A 171 13.16 12.75 7.56
C ALA A 171 14.10 13.58 8.44
N SER A 172 14.00 14.90 8.40
CA SER A 172 14.70 15.80 9.31
C SER A 172 13.88 16.03 10.58
N GLY A 173 14.46 15.79 11.74
CA GLY A 173 14.10 16.16 13.11
C GLY A 173 12.65 16.25 13.60
N SER A 174 11.66 16.39 12.76
CA SER A 174 10.26 16.60 13.14
C SER A 174 9.25 15.93 12.22
N GLN A 175 9.69 15.19 11.21
CA GLN A 175 8.80 14.50 10.30
C GLN A 175 8.26 13.21 10.92
N PRO A 176 7.02 12.82 10.62
CA PRO A 176 6.52 11.51 11.02
C PRO A 176 7.24 10.42 10.24
N TYR A 177 7.26 9.23 10.80
CA TYR A 177 7.83 8.05 10.16
C TYR A 177 6.72 7.25 9.47
N ALA A 178 7.03 6.69 8.31
CA ALA A 178 6.15 5.78 7.58
C ALA A 178 6.94 4.67 6.90
N ALA A 179 6.32 3.50 6.78
CA ALA A 179 6.87 2.38 6.03
C ALA A 179 5.75 1.61 5.33
N ILE A 180 6.04 1.09 4.15
CA ILE A 180 5.15 0.22 3.38
C ILE A 180 5.86 -1.10 3.13
N ALA A 181 5.18 -2.22 3.38
CA ALA A 181 5.69 -3.56 3.15
C ALA A 181 4.67 -4.39 2.37
N TYR A 182 5.14 -5.37 1.62
CA TYR A 182 4.30 -6.23 0.78
C TYR A 182 4.60 -7.71 0.93
N TYR A 183 3.64 -8.53 0.57
CA TYR A 183 3.77 -9.98 0.46
C TYR A 183 2.85 -10.52 -0.63
N GLU A 184 3.43 -11.20 -1.60
CA GLU A 184 2.67 -11.96 -2.61
C GLU A 184 2.20 -13.26 -1.97
N THR A 185 0.89 -13.46 -1.89
CA THR A 185 0.33 -14.57 -1.11
C THR A 185 0.22 -15.85 -1.93
N PRO A 186 1.06 -16.87 -1.67
CA PRO A 186 0.95 -18.16 -2.37
C PRO A 186 -0.21 -19.02 -1.85
N ASP A 187 -0.73 -18.69 -0.66
CA ASP A 187 -1.71 -19.49 0.08
C ASP A 187 -2.77 -18.62 0.79
N THR A 188 -3.66 -19.26 1.53
CA THR A 188 -4.72 -18.63 2.33
C THR A 188 -4.38 -18.58 3.81
N THR A 189 -3.11 -18.65 4.19
CA THR A 189 -2.70 -18.59 5.60
C THR A 189 -2.88 -17.18 6.14
N THR A 190 -3.56 -17.05 7.28
CA THR A 190 -3.72 -15.77 7.98
C THR A 190 -2.37 -15.14 8.29
N ARG A 191 -2.20 -13.87 7.95
CA ARG A 191 -0.95 -13.11 8.09
C ARG A 191 -1.17 -11.78 8.80
N ALA A 192 -0.14 -11.35 9.53
CA ALA A 192 0.05 -10.01 10.05
C ALA A 192 1.49 -9.58 9.78
N ALA A 193 1.71 -8.30 9.49
CA ALA A 193 3.05 -7.74 9.38
C ALA A 193 3.50 -7.19 10.73
N THR A 194 4.72 -7.52 11.16
CA THR A 194 5.34 -6.92 12.33
C THR A 194 6.49 -6.04 11.89
N PHE A 195 6.35 -4.75 12.10
CA PHE A 195 7.39 -3.76 11.86
C PHE A 195 8.22 -3.58 13.14
N THR A 196 9.53 -3.55 13.00
CA THR A 196 10.46 -3.24 14.09
C THR A 196 11.33 -2.06 13.67
N THR A 197 11.24 -0.97 14.42
CA THR A 197 12.04 0.23 14.23
C THR A 197 13.23 0.22 15.22
N ASN A 198 14.34 0.80 14.82
CA ASN A 198 15.52 0.90 15.68
C ASN A 198 15.33 1.87 16.87
N ASP A 199 14.28 2.68 16.82
CA ASP A 199 13.96 3.63 17.89
C ASP A 199 12.46 3.59 18.21
N ALA A 200 12.10 3.91 19.47
CA ALA A 200 10.72 3.80 19.92
C ALA A 200 9.89 4.99 19.43
N GLY A 201 8.90 4.72 18.57
CA GLY A 201 7.91 5.69 18.11
C GLY A 201 6.72 5.78 19.05
N SER A 202 6.08 6.94 19.13
CA SER A 202 4.80 7.12 19.79
C SER A 202 3.65 7.04 18.80
N GLU A 203 2.47 6.68 19.30
CA GLU A 203 1.23 6.64 18.52
C GLU A 203 1.33 5.86 17.19
N PRO A 204 1.87 4.62 17.18
CA PRO A 204 1.89 3.85 15.95
C PRO A 204 0.47 3.46 15.51
N ALA A 205 0.21 3.60 14.22
CA ALA A 205 -0.99 3.14 13.57
C ALA A 205 -0.62 2.39 12.29
N SER A 206 -1.43 1.44 11.89
CA SER A 206 -1.18 0.65 10.70
C SER A 206 -2.45 0.16 10.04
N VAL A 207 -2.36 -0.10 8.75
CA VAL A 207 -3.39 -0.81 7.99
C VAL A 207 -2.76 -1.97 7.24
N ILE A 208 -3.43 -3.13 7.26
CA ILE A 208 -3.13 -4.24 6.37
C ILE A 208 -4.27 -4.36 5.36
N MET A 209 -3.94 -4.59 4.10
CA MET A 209 -4.87 -4.56 2.99
C MET A 209 -4.54 -5.64 1.96
N GLU A 210 -5.58 -6.17 1.32
CA GLU A 210 -5.48 -7.19 0.28
C GLU A 210 -5.95 -6.66 -1.06
N PHE A 211 -5.15 -6.88 -2.09
CA PHE A 211 -5.45 -6.51 -3.47
C PHE A 211 -5.56 -7.73 -4.37
N ALA A 212 -6.60 -7.74 -5.20
CA ALA A 212 -6.87 -8.84 -6.12
C ALA A 212 -5.84 -8.92 -7.25
N ALA A 213 -5.34 -10.12 -7.52
CA ALA A 213 -4.55 -10.39 -8.71
C ALA A 213 -5.38 -10.26 -9.99
N ALA A 214 -4.73 -9.89 -11.09
CA ALA A 214 -5.33 -10.01 -12.40
C ALA A 214 -5.76 -11.46 -12.62
N ALA A 215 -6.98 -11.66 -13.10
CA ALA A 215 -7.41 -12.99 -13.51
C ALA A 215 -6.37 -13.55 -14.49
N GLY A 216 -5.73 -14.63 -14.11
CA GLY A 216 -4.80 -15.33 -15.00
C GLY A 216 -5.56 -15.69 -16.25
N GLY A 217 -5.23 -15.12 -17.40
CA GLY A 217 -5.72 -15.63 -18.66
C GLY A 217 -5.40 -17.12 -18.69
N ILE A 218 -6.40 -17.95 -18.90
CA ILE A 218 -6.17 -19.39 -19.08
C ILE A 218 -5.38 -19.51 -20.39
N THR A 219 -4.05 -19.40 -20.31
CA THR A 219 -3.17 -19.85 -21.39
C THR A 219 -3.07 -21.36 -21.32
N GLY A 220 -4.23 -22.01 -21.31
CA GLY A 220 -4.33 -23.43 -21.48
C GLY A 220 -4.03 -23.77 -22.94
N THR A 221 -2.79 -24.04 -23.27
CA THR A 221 -2.47 -24.97 -24.35
C THR A 221 -2.82 -26.38 -23.89
N GLY A 222 -4.02 -26.55 -23.36
CA GLY A 222 -4.61 -27.86 -23.19
C GLY A 222 -4.91 -28.38 -24.60
N ALA A 223 -4.08 -29.29 -25.10
CA ALA A 223 -4.48 -30.11 -26.22
C ALA A 223 -5.81 -30.78 -25.78
N ILE A 224 -6.92 -30.35 -26.34
CA ILE A 224 -8.17 -31.10 -26.25
C ILE A 224 -7.88 -32.39 -27.02
N THR A 225 -7.51 -33.45 -26.28
CA THR A 225 -7.50 -34.77 -26.87
C THR A 225 -8.98 -35.13 -27.04
N GLU A 226 -9.53 -34.85 -28.20
CA GLU A 226 -10.84 -35.34 -28.56
C GLU A 226 -10.74 -36.88 -28.52
N GLY A 227 -11.38 -37.46 -27.51
CA GLY A 227 -11.66 -38.88 -27.57
C GLY A 227 -12.43 -39.14 -28.83
N ALA A 228 -11.99 -40.13 -29.63
CA ALA A 228 -12.63 -40.49 -30.86
C ALA A 228 -14.12 -40.77 -30.60
N ASP A 229 -14.98 -39.76 -30.82
CA ASP A 229 -16.42 -39.91 -30.84
C ASP A 229 -16.79 -40.49 -32.24
N THR A 230 -17.20 -41.73 -32.23
CA THR A 230 -17.62 -42.45 -33.45
C THR A 230 -19.08 -42.15 -33.81
N SER A 231 -19.68 -41.06 -33.33
CA SER A 231 -21.00 -40.65 -33.74
C SER A 231 -20.89 -39.50 -34.78
N ALA A 232 -21.38 -39.81 -36.01
CA ALA A 232 -21.49 -38.83 -37.08
C ALA A 232 -22.56 -37.79 -36.73
N GLY A 233 -22.14 -36.69 -36.12
CA GLY A 233 -22.94 -35.51 -35.84
C GLY A 233 -22.19 -34.26 -36.29
N SER A 234 -22.80 -33.47 -37.19
CA SER A 234 -22.26 -32.20 -37.67
C SER A 234 -22.15 -31.21 -36.54
N GLY A 235 -20.94 -31.05 -35.94
CA GLY A 235 -20.66 -30.07 -34.90
C GLY A 235 -20.35 -28.71 -35.51
N ALA A 236 -21.04 -27.67 -35.06
CA ALA A 236 -20.69 -26.28 -35.37
C ALA A 236 -19.42 -25.88 -34.56
N ILE A 237 -18.41 -25.39 -35.28
CA ILE A 237 -17.20 -24.82 -34.66
C ILE A 237 -17.53 -23.39 -34.23
N PHE A 238 -17.56 -23.14 -32.93
CA PHE A 238 -17.59 -21.77 -32.39
C PHE A 238 -16.15 -21.29 -32.19
N SER A 239 -15.75 -20.31 -33.02
CA SER A 239 -14.53 -19.57 -32.83
C SER A 239 -14.83 -18.33 -31.96
N TYR A 240 -14.27 -18.24 -30.77
CA TYR A 240 -14.24 -16.99 -30.00
C TYR A 240 -12.94 -16.26 -30.33
N ILE A 241 -13.10 -15.06 -30.86
CA ILE A 241 -12.01 -14.06 -30.99
C ILE A 241 -11.91 -13.31 -29.69
#